data_aab21d792f9f2b68c3d28d3929cd0772
#
_entry.id   aab21d792f9f2b68c3d28d3929cd0772
#
_cell.length_a   1.000
_cell.length_b   1.000
_cell.length_c   1.000
_cell.angle_alpha   90.00
_cell.angle_beta   90.00
_cell.angle_gamma   90.00
#
_symmetry.space_group_name_H-M   'P 1'
#
loop_
_entity.id
_entity.type
_entity.pdbx_description
1 polymer ?
#
loop_
_entity_poly.entity_id
_entity_poly.type
_entity_poly.pdbx_seq_one_letter_code
_entity_poly.pdbx_strand_id
1 'polypeptide(L)'
;MYDTQPGMSGKVALITGATSGIGAVAARHLARMGATVVVVGRDGARAAATVAAIQRQTANPHVEALLADLSTQEQVRRLASEFSARYPRLDVLLNNAGAVFYRRDTTVDGLE
;
A
#
# COMPACT_ATOMS: atom_id res chain seq x y z
N MET A 1 8.00 -8.19 -22.38
CA MET A 1 7.58 -7.86 -21.98
C MET A 1 6.91 -7.42 -21.36
N TYR A 2 6.80 -7.38 -21.12
CA TYR A 2 6.12 -7.02 -20.69
C TYR A 2 5.81 -6.28 -20.16
N ASP A 3 5.56 -6.43 -20.24
CA ASP A 3 5.00 -5.78 -19.90
C ASP A 3 4.97 -4.86 -19.01
N THR A 4 5.86 -4.51 -18.74
CA THR A 4 5.97 -3.49 -17.74
C THR A 4 5.37 -2.21 -18.24
N GLN A 5 4.46 -1.67 -17.47
CA GLN A 5 3.90 -0.37 -17.76
C GLN A 5 4.71 0.65 -16.97
N PRO A 6 5.55 1.46 -17.62
CA PRO A 6 6.43 2.36 -16.87
C PRO A 6 5.71 3.58 -16.27
N GLY A 7 4.42 3.68 -16.44
CA GLY A 7 3.69 4.87 -16.01
C GLY A 7 3.71 5.14 -14.53
N MET A 8 4.03 4.15 -13.70
CA MET A 8 4.10 4.34 -12.25
C MET A 8 5.52 4.26 -11.71
N SER A 9 6.50 4.24 -12.60
CA SER A 9 7.90 4.15 -12.18
C SER A 9 8.27 5.36 -11.33
N GLY A 10 8.87 5.10 -10.18
CA GLY A 10 9.23 6.16 -9.25
C GLY A 10 8.11 6.64 -8.36
N LYS A 11 6.90 6.15 -8.55
CA LYS A 11 5.77 6.52 -7.72
C LYS A 11 5.61 5.56 -6.55
N VAL A 12 5.01 6.04 -5.48
CA VAL A 12 4.82 5.24 -4.27
C VAL A 12 3.33 5.11 -3.99
N ALA A 13 2.88 3.87 -3.83
CA ALA A 13 1.49 3.56 -3.55
C ALA A 13 1.38 2.88 -2.19
N LEU A 14 0.40 3.31 -1.40
CA LEU A 14 0.09 2.71 -0.11
C LEU A 14 -1.33 2.14 -0.21
N ILE A 15 -1.46 0.85 0.08
CA ILE A 15 -2.73 0.16 -0.08
C ILE A 15 -3.10 -0.54 1.21
N THR A 16 -4.21 -0.14 1.80
CA THR A 16 -4.73 -0.82 2.99
C THR A 16 -5.65 -1.96 2.55
N GLY A 17 -5.72 -2.99 3.36
CA GLY A 17 -6.54 -4.16 3.03
C GLY A 17 -6.04 -4.91 1.81
N ALA A 18 -4.74 -4.88 1.58
CA ALA A 18 -4.16 -5.42 0.35
C ALA A 18 -3.88 -6.92 0.44
N THR A 19 -4.17 -7.55 1.58
CA THR A 19 -3.82 -8.96 1.76
C THR A 19 -4.83 -9.90 1.13
N SER A 20 -5.93 -9.39 0.60
CA SER A 20 -6.94 -10.22 -0.06
C SER A 20 -7.79 -9.37 -0.99
N GLY A 21 -8.49 -10.04 -1.88
CA GLY A 21 -9.52 -9.45 -2.70
C GLY A 21 -9.05 -8.33 -3.61
N ILE A 22 -9.84 -7.28 -3.68
CA ILE A 22 -9.60 -6.17 -4.60
C ILE A 22 -8.30 -5.44 -4.28
N GLY A 23 -7.98 -5.33 -2.98
CA GLY A 23 -6.74 -4.67 -2.58
C GLY A 23 -5.50 -5.39 -3.10
N ALA A 24 -5.51 -6.72 -3.04
CA ALA A 24 -4.39 -7.50 -3.55
C ALA A 24 -4.25 -7.36 -5.06
N VAL A 25 -5.38 -7.34 -5.77
CA VAL A 25 -5.37 -7.17 -7.22
C VAL A 25 -4.80 -5.80 -7.59
N ALA A 26 -5.25 -4.75 -6.90
CA ALA A 26 -4.78 -3.40 -7.16
C ALA A 26 -3.29 -3.27 -6.89
N ALA A 27 -2.82 -3.87 -5.78
CA ALA A 27 -1.40 -3.82 -5.44
C ALA A 27 -0.56 -4.48 -6.53
N ARG A 28 -1.02 -5.62 -7.04
CA ARG A 28 -0.30 -6.31 -8.09
C ARG A 28 -0.24 -5.48 -9.36
N HIS A 29 -1.36 -4.85 -9.74
CA HIS A 29 -1.37 -4.00 -10.92
C HIS A 29 -0.41 -2.84 -10.81
N LEU A 30 -0.41 -2.16 -9.66
CA LEU A 30 0.49 -1.02 -9.47
C LEU A 30 1.95 -1.47 -9.48
N ALA A 31 2.24 -2.62 -8.88
CA ALA A 31 3.59 -3.15 -8.89
C ALA A 31 4.03 -3.49 -10.31
N ARG A 32 3.11 -4.04 -11.11
CA ARG A 32 3.44 -4.35 -12.50
C ARG A 32 3.72 -3.10 -13.32
N MET A 33 3.13 -1.98 -12.93
CA MET A 33 3.37 -0.70 -13.59
C MET A 33 4.63 -0.01 -13.10
N GLY A 34 5.36 -0.62 -12.20
CA GLY A 34 6.64 -0.10 -11.75
C GLY A 34 6.62 0.69 -10.46
N ALA A 35 5.47 0.79 -9.81
CA ALA A 35 5.37 1.54 -8.56
C ALA A 35 6.09 0.83 -7.43
N THR A 36 6.58 1.61 -6.46
CA THR A 36 6.87 1.06 -5.14
C THR A 36 5.54 0.86 -4.43
N VAL A 37 5.27 -0.35 -3.99
CA VAL A 37 3.97 -0.68 -3.41
C VAL A 37 4.15 -1.07 -1.95
N VAL A 38 3.42 -0.39 -1.08
CA VAL A 38 3.43 -0.67 0.35
C VAL A 38 2.05 -1.20 0.72
N VAL A 39 1.99 -2.46 1.14
CA VAL A 39 0.73 -3.06 1.54
C VAL A 39 0.61 -2.97 3.05
N VAL A 40 -0.59 -2.71 3.54
CA VAL A 40 -0.85 -2.59 4.96
C VAL A 40 -1.82 -3.68 5.37
N GLY A 41 -1.46 -4.42 6.41
CA GLY A 41 -2.31 -5.45 6.97
C GLY A 41 -2.04 -5.60 8.45
N ARG A 42 -2.87 -6.39 9.12
CA ARG A 42 -2.71 -6.64 10.56
C ARG A 42 -1.89 -7.89 10.84
N ASP A 43 -1.90 -8.84 9.93
CA ASP A 43 -1.31 -10.16 10.12
C ASP A 43 0.03 -10.20 9.39
N GLY A 44 1.11 -10.31 10.14
CA GLY A 44 2.45 -10.30 9.55
C GLY A 44 2.71 -11.44 8.58
N ALA A 45 2.24 -12.64 8.91
CA ALA A 45 2.46 -13.78 8.02
C ALA A 45 1.71 -13.61 6.70
N ARG A 46 0.48 -13.12 6.77
CA ARG A 46 -0.31 -12.90 5.57
C ARG A 46 0.26 -11.76 4.74
N ALA A 47 0.70 -10.68 5.39
CA ALA A 47 1.30 -9.57 4.67
C ALA A 47 2.58 -10.01 3.97
N ALA A 48 3.41 -10.79 4.64
CA ALA A 48 4.65 -11.27 4.04
C ALA A 48 4.37 -12.16 2.84
N ALA A 49 3.35 -13.02 2.94
CA ALA A 49 2.98 -13.89 1.84
C ALA A 49 2.48 -13.08 0.65
N THR A 50 1.71 -12.03 0.92
CA THR A 50 1.19 -11.15 -0.13
C THR A 50 2.33 -10.44 -0.85
N VAL A 51 3.29 -9.90 -0.09
CA VAL A 51 4.45 -9.23 -0.67
C VAL A 51 5.23 -10.21 -1.56
N ALA A 52 5.50 -11.40 -1.04
CA ALA A 52 6.26 -12.39 -1.81
C ALA A 52 5.55 -12.76 -3.10
N ALA A 53 4.23 -12.94 -3.03
CA ALA A 53 3.46 -13.30 -4.21
C ALA A 53 3.48 -12.20 -5.26
N ILE A 54 3.33 -10.95 -4.84
CA ILE A 54 3.34 -9.82 -5.76
C ILE A 54 4.71 -9.65 -6.40
N GLN A 55 5.78 -9.75 -5.60
CA GLN A 55 7.13 -9.66 -6.13
C GLN A 55 7.38 -10.73 -7.19
N ARG A 56 6.92 -11.94 -6.92
CA ARG A 56 7.12 -13.06 -7.83
C ARG A 56 6.32 -12.89 -9.10
N GLN A 57 5.09 -12.40 -8.99
CA GLN A 57 4.18 -12.28 -10.14
C GLN A 57 4.51 -11.09 -11.03
N THR A 58 5.12 -10.07 -10.48
CA THR A 58 5.37 -8.83 -11.21
C THR A 58 6.84 -8.58 -11.49
N ALA A 59 7.72 -9.35 -10.87
CA ALA A 59 9.18 -9.17 -10.94
C ALA A 59 9.61 -7.79 -10.41
N ASN A 60 8.78 -7.18 -9.58
CA ASN A 60 9.08 -5.88 -8.97
C ASN A 60 9.53 -6.12 -7.53
N PRO A 61 10.80 -5.84 -7.21
CA PRO A 61 11.29 -6.05 -5.84
C PRO A 61 10.85 -4.95 -4.86
N HIS A 62 10.29 -3.86 -5.36
CA HIS A 62 9.94 -2.72 -4.51
C HIS A 62 8.52 -2.86 -3.99
N VAL A 63 8.27 -3.94 -3.27
CA VAL A 63 6.99 -4.22 -2.62
C VAL A 63 7.32 -4.54 -1.18
N GLU A 64 6.68 -3.85 -0.25
CA GLU A 64 6.91 -4.02 1.18
C GLU A 64 5.60 -4.04 1.93
N ALA A 65 5.67 -4.44 3.19
CA ALA A 65 4.52 -4.44 4.07
C ALA A 65 4.79 -3.58 5.28
N LEU A 66 3.76 -2.87 5.73
CA LEU A 66 3.73 -2.25 7.04
C LEU A 66 2.55 -2.84 7.79
N LEU A 67 2.73 -3.09 9.06
CA LEU A 67 1.69 -3.73 9.85
C LEU A 67 0.99 -2.69 10.71
N ALA A 68 -0.32 -2.68 10.64
CA ALA A 68 -1.12 -1.77 11.45
C ALA A 68 -2.55 -2.29 11.54
N ASP A 69 -3.14 -2.09 12.71
CA ASP A 69 -4.57 -2.29 12.91
C ASP A 69 -5.22 -0.92 12.81
N LEU A 70 -5.92 -0.69 11.73
CA LEU A 70 -6.46 0.64 11.44
C LEU A 70 -7.75 0.95 12.19
N SER A 71 -8.11 0.11 13.15
CA SER A 71 -9.31 0.35 13.96
C SER A 71 -9.12 1.45 15.00
N THR A 72 -7.90 1.88 15.25
CA THR A 72 -7.63 2.95 16.20
C THR A 72 -6.85 4.08 15.54
N GLN A 73 -7.07 5.29 16.05
CA GLN A 73 -6.34 6.44 15.52
C GLN A 73 -4.86 6.39 15.86
N GLU A 74 -4.53 5.80 17.00
CA GLU A 74 -3.13 5.66 17.38
C GLU A 74 -2.37 4.82 16.37
N GLN A 75 -2.96 3.71 15.93
CA GLN A 75 -2.35 2.86 14.93
C GLN A 75 -2.23 3.56 13.58
N VAL A 76 -3.25 4.32 13.23
CA VAL A 76 -3.21 5.08 11.96
C VAL A 76 -2.07 6.10 11.99
N ARG A 77 -1.93 6.82 13.11
CA ARG A 77 -0.85 7.81 13.24
C ARG A 77 0.52 7.15 13.21
N ARG A 78 0.64 5.99 13.86
CA ARG A 78 1.90 5.26 13.85
C ARG A 78 2.25 4.81 12.44
N LEU A 79 1.27 4.32 11.70
CA LEU A 79 1.48 3.91 10.32
C LEU A 79 1.94 5.10 9.48
N ALA A 80 1.30 6.25 9.63
CA ALA A 80 1.67 7.44 8.89
C ALA A 80 3.11 7.86 9.20
N SER A 81 3.50 7.78 10.47
CA SER A 81 4.87 8.12 10.87
C SER A 81 5.87 7.14 10.27
N GLU A 82 5.57 5.85 10.31
CA GLU A 82 6.47 4.85 9.75
C GLU A 82 6.61 5.01 8.25
N PHE A 83 5.49 5.29 7.59
CA PHE A 83 5.53 5.48 6.14
C PHE A 83 6.37 6.71 5.80
N SER A 84 6.12 7.83 6.48
CA SER A 84 6.84 9.07 6.21
C SER A 84 8.33 8.94 6.47
N ALA A 85 8.71 8.10 7.43
CA ALA A 85 10.12 7.90 7.74
C ALA A 85 10.83 7.11 6.64
N ARG A 86 10.10 6.29 5.90
CA ARG A 86 10.70 5.42 4.87
C ARG A 86 10.58 5.97 3.47
N TYR A 87 9.53 6.73 3.19
CA TYR A 87 9.22 7.14 1.82
C TYR A 87 9.06 8.65 1.76
N PRO A 88 9.70 9.30 0.79
CA PRO A 88 9.66 10.76 0.70
C PRO A 88 8.36 11.28 0.10
N ARG A 89 7.53 10.39 -0.45
CA ARG A 89 6.33 10.84 -1.15
C ARG A 89 5.27 9.76 -1.08
N LEU A 90 4.04 10.16 -1.30
CA LEU A 90 2.92 9.24 -1.48
C LEU A 90 2.13 9.73 -2.67
N ASP A 91 2.06 8.91 -3.71
CA ASP A 91 1.38 9.27 -4.95
C ASP A 91 -0.01 8.67 -5.05
N VAL A 92 -0.20 7.48 -4.49
CA VAL A 92 -1.47 6.78 -4.55
C VAL A 92 -1.79 6.23 -3.17
N LEU A 93 -2.96 6.57 -2.68
CA LEU A 93 -3.48 5.97 -1.44
C LEU A 93 -4.78 5.26 -1.79
N LEU A 94 -4.76 3.95 -1.67
CA LEU A 94 -5.96 3.15 -1.88
C LEU A 94 -6.41 2.60 -0.54
N ASN A 95 -7.48 3.15 -0.02
CA ASN A 95 -8.01 2.72 1.26
C ASN A 95 -9.07 1.66 1.02
N ASN A 96 -8.66 0.42 1.10
CA ASN A 96 -9.50 -0.71 0.83
C ASN A 96 -9.79 -1.54 2.08
N ALA A 97 -9.52 -0.99 3.24
CA ALA A 97 -9.69 -1.72 4.50
C ALA A 97 -11.11 -1.62 5.02
N GLY A 98 -12.04 -1.28 4.19
CA GLY A 98 -13.40 -1.17 4.58
C GLY A 98 -13.77 0.18 4.99
N ALA A 99 -14.10 0.77 5.45
CA ALA A 99 -14.65 1.82 5.80
C ALA A 99 -14.29 3.08 5.52
N VAL A 100 -14.42 3.65 5.36
CA VAL A 100 -14.09 4.56 5.41
C VAL A 100 -14.13 5.77 5.58
N PHE A 101 -13.95 6.33 5.66
CA PHE A 101 -14.08 7.34 5.97
C PHE A 101 -13.33 8.28 5.84
N TYR A 102 -13.11 8.65 5.28
CA TYR A 102 -12.44 9.60 5.12
C TYR A 102 -12.29 10.35 4.39
N ARG A 103 -12.49 10.62 4.08
CA ARG A 103 -12.37 11.33 3.51
C ARG A 103 -11.65 12.21 3.45
N ARG A 104 -11.64 12.65 3.31
CA ARG A 104 -11.05 13.40 3.17
C ARG A 104 -10.61 14.09 3.60
N ASP A 105 -10.80 14.19 3.81
CA ASP A 105 -10.47 14.87 4.18
C ASP A 105 -9.71 15.24 4.61
N THR A 106 -9.62 15.03 4.68
CA THR A 106 -8.93 15.23 4.99
C THR A 106 -8.28 15.46 5.40
N THR A 107 -8.26 15.41 5.45
CA THR A 107 -7.68 15.57 5.77
C THR A 107 -6.96 15.96 6.25
N VAL A 108 -6.92 15.98 6.65
CA VAL A 108 -6.31 16.27 6.97
C VAL A 108 -5.48 16.55 7.12
N ASP A 109 -5.11 16.46 7.22
CA ASP A 109 -4.36 16.69 7.13
C ASP A 109 -3.94 16.28 6.37
N GLY A 110 -4.18 15.94 5.85
CA GLY A 110 -4.04 15.55 4.96
C GLY A 110 -4.38 14.47 4.69
N LEU A 111 -4.66 14.18 4.90
CA LEU A 111 -5.06 13.34 4.64
C LEU A 111 -5.94 13.27 4.78
N GLU A 112 -6.21 13.49 4.70
CA GLU A 112 -6.91 13.41 4.76
C GLU A 112 -7.19 13.23 4.50
#